data_d76e6cbedb76cd6044d114aea8a82919
#
_entry.id   d76e6cbedb76cd6044d114aea8a82919
#
_cell.length_a   1.000
_cell.length_b   1.000
_cell.length_c   1.000
_cell.angle_alpha   90.00
_cell.angle_beta   90.00
_cell.angle_gamma   90.00
#
_symmetry.space_group_name_H-M   'P 1'
#
loop_
_entity.id
_entity.type
_entity.pdbx_description
1 polymer ?
#
loop_
_entity_poly.entity_id
_entity_poly.type
_entity_poly.pdbx_seq_one_letter_code
_entity_poly.pdbx_strand_id
1 'polypeptide(L)'
;RLPRAIRDVYKRQDLFIDWAWGEDYFRKKLIDYDAASNIHGWQWSASIGTDAVPYFRMFNPIRQSERFDKDALYIKKYIPIFDHVPAKLLHHPFQHQTQLVKKGIQLGKDYPEPIVDHKVAREHVMTIFKNI
;
A
#
# COMPACT_ATOMS: atom_id res chain seq x y z
N ARG A 1 11.76 -7.94 -0.73
CA ARG A 1 10.42 -7.89 -1.39
C ARG A 1 9.37 -8.03 -0.30
N LEU A 2 8.40 -7.10 -0.25
CA LEU A 2 7.19 -7.29 0.55
C LEU A 2 6.43 -8.52 0.03
N PRO A 3 5.92 -9.38 0.91
CA PRO A 3 5.07 -10.50 0.51
C PRO A 3 3.89 -10.01 -0.35
N ARG A 4 3.45 -10.83 -1.33
CA ARG A 4 2.30 -10.49 -2.21
C ARG A 4 1.07 -10.09 -1.40
N ALA A 5 0.72 -10.87 -0.38
CA ALA A 5 -0.44 -10.62 0.48
C ALA A 5 -0.45 -9.21 1.08
N ILE A 6 0.68 -8.69 1.52
CA ILE A 6 0.76 -7.33 2.10
C ILE A 6 0.46 -6.26 1.03
N ARG A 7 0.94 -6.42 -0.21
CA ARG A 7 0.65 -5.46 -1.31
C ARG A 7 -0.83 -5.46 -1.68
N ASP A 8 -1.46 -6.62 -1.64
CA ASP A 8 -2.87 -6.78 -1.97
C ASP A 8 -3.78 -6.15 -0.92
N VAL A 9 -3.39 -6.23 0.35
CA VAL A 9 -4.08 -5.54 1.47
C VAL A 9 -4.16 -4.03 1.23
N TYR A 10 -3.07 -3.36 0.83
CA TYR A 10 -3.11 -1.91 0.58
C TYR A 10 -4.08 -1.54 -0.54
N LYS A 11 -4.05 -2.27 -1.66
CA LYS A 11 -4.93 -2.00 -2.79
C LYS A 11 -6.40 -2.11 -2.41
N ARG A 12 -6.75 -3.13 -1.66
CA ARG A 12 -8.12 -3.34 -1.23
C ARG A 12 -8.56 -2.36 -0.15
N GLN A 13 -7.76 -2.18 0.89
CA GLN A 13 -8.19 -1.45 2.09
C GLN A 13 -8.13 0.05 1.90
N ASP A 14 -7.07 0.58 1.31
CA ASP A 14 -6.93 2.03 1.12
C ASP A 14 -7.71 2.54 -0.10
N LEU A 15 -7.87 1.72 -1.14
CA LEU A 15 -8.58 2.11 -2.36
C LEU A 15 -10.02 1.59 -2.43
N PHE A 16 -10.49 0.85 -1.43
CA PHE A 16 -11.83 0.24 -1.38
C PHE A 16 -12.18 -0.63 -2.60
N ILE A 17 -11.18 -1.25 -3.19
CA ILE A 17 -11.35 -2.15 -4.34
C ILE A 17 -11.80 -3.51 -3.85
N ASP A 18 -12.84 -4.07 -4.47
CA ASP A 18 -13.27 -5.44 -4.21
C ASP A 18 -12.14 -6.43 -4.48
N TRP A 19 -11.95 -7.41 -3.60
CA TRP A 19 -10.87 -8.38 -3.70
C TRP A 19 -10.95 -9.22 -4.98
N ALA A 20 -12.14 -9.50 -5.49
CA ALA A 20 -12.33 -10.27 -6.71
C ALA A 20 -11.76 -9.56 -7.94
N TRP A 21 -11.77 -8.23 -7.98
CA TRP A 21 -11.13 -7.46 -9.05
C TRP A 21 -9.61 -7.60 -9.03
N GLY A 22 -9.03 -7.60 -7.85
CA GLY A 22 -7.59 -7.80 -7.68
C GLY A 22 -7.19 -9.23 -8.04
N GLU A 23 -7.99 -10.23 -7.66
CA GLU A 23 -7.82 -11.63 -8.04
C GLU A 23 -7.84 -11.80 -9.57
N ASP A 24 -8.88 -11.28 -10.24
CA ASP A 24 -9.01 -11.38 -11.69
C ASP A 24 -7.86 -10.68 -12.43
N TYR A 25 -7.42 -9.52 -11.94
CA TYR A 25 -6.28 -8.84 -12.50
C TYR A 25 -4.99 -9.68 -12.40
N PHE A 26 -4.75 -10.30 -11.24
CA PHE A 26 -3.59 -11.17 -11.04
C PHE A 26 -3.69 -12.45 -11.88
N ARG A 27 -4.87 -13.03 -12.00
CA ARG A 27 -5.14 -14.19 -12.88
C ARG A 27 -4.70 -13.90 -14.32
N LYS A 28 -4.96 -12.69 -14.82
CA LYS A 28 -4.62 -12.28 -16.19
C LYS A 28 -3.16 -11.87 -16.38
N LYS A 29 -2.44 -11.52 -15.31
CA LYS A 29 -1.12 -10.88 -15.41
C LYS A 29 0.05 -11.68 -14.83
N LEU A 30 -0.21 -12.64 -13.95
CA LEU A 30 0.84 -13.44 -13.35
C LEU A 30 1.23 -14.60 -14.28
N ILE A 31 2.53 -14.71 -14.53
CA ILE A 31 3.11 -15.83 -15.30
C ILE A 31 3.08 -17.11 -14.43
N ASP A 32 3.29 -16.97 -13.13
CA ASP A 32 3.28 -18.04 -12.13
C ASP A 32 1.92 -18.11 -11.40
N TYR A 33 0.82 -17.94 -12.14
CA TYR A 33 -0.52 -17.98 -11.57
C TYR A 33 -0.85 -19.37 -11.04
N ASP A 34 -1.25 -19.40 -9.79
CA ASP A 34 -1.89 -20.55 -9.13
C ASP A 34 -3.22 -20.10 -8.51
N ALA A 35 -4.31 -20.74 -8.92
CA ALA A 35 -5.66 -20.34 -8.55
C ALA A 35 -5.89 -20.40 -7.03
N ALA A 36 -5.45 -21.48 -6.39
CA ALA A 36 -5.67 -21.66 -4.95
C ALA A 36 -4.91 -20.59 -4.15
N SER A 37 -3.64 -20.38 -4.44
CA SER A 37 -2.81 -19.39 -3.78
C SER A 37 -3.30 -17.96 -4.03
N ASN A 38 -3.76 -17.66 -5.24
CA ASN A 38 -4.22 -16.32 -5.61
C ASN A 38 -5.54 -15.99 -4.92
N ILE A 39 -6.56 -16.85 -5.06
CA ILE A 39 -7.87 -16.66 -4.45
C ILE A 39 -7.75 -16.59 -2.92
N HIS A 40 -7.03 -17.54 -2.32
CA HIS A 40 -6.83 -17.54 -0.86
C HIS A 40 -6.12 -16.28 -0.36
N GLY A 41 -5.08 -15.83 -1.06
CA GLY A 41 -4.34 -14.61 -0.72
C GLY A 41 -5.21 -13.36 -0.79
N TRP A 42 -6.07 -13.24 -1.81
CA TRP A 42 -7.00 -12.12 -1.95
C TRP A 42 -8.12 -12.16 -0.91
N GLN A 43 -8.69 -13.33 -0.63
CA GLN A 43 -9.67 -13.52 0.45
C GLN A 43 -9.07 -13.18 1.81
N TRP A 44 -7.85 -13.64 2.08
CA TRP A 44 -7.12 -13.30 3.30
C TRP A 44 -6.91 -11.77 3.43
N SER A 45 -6.57 -11.09 2.35
CA SER A 45 -6.45 -9.62 2.34
C SER A 45 -7.77 -8.92 2.63
N ALA A 46 -8.88 -9.58 2.33
CA ALA A 46 -10.24 -9.12 2.61
C ALA A 46 -10.74 -9.47 4.03
N SER A 47 -9.93 -10.13 4.83
CA SER A 47 -10.31 -10.67 6.14
C SER A 47 -11.45 -11.68 6.07
N ILE A 48 -11.50 -12.45 4.97
CA ILE A 48 -12.44 -13.54 4.72
C ILE A 48 -11.70 -14.81 4.29
N GLY A 49 -12.40 -15.91 4.07
CA GLY A 49 -11.81 -17.18 3.67
C GLY A 49 -11.54 -18.10 4.86
N THR A 50 -10.80 -19.18 4.63
CA THR A 50 -10.59 -20.27 5.60
C THR A 50 -9.75 -19.89 6.81
N ASP A 51 -8.89 -18.88 6.69
CA ASP A 51 -8.06 -18.32 7.78
C ASP A 51 -8.51 -16.91 8.13
N ALA A 52 -9.81 -16.68 8.09
CA ALA A 52 -10.40 -15.42 8.50
C ALA A 52 -10.30 -15.29 10.04
N VAL A 53 -9.22 -14.70 10.50
CA VAL A 53 -9.10 -14.35 11.92
C VAL A 53 -10.07 -13.20 12.20
N PRO A 54 -10.77 -13.19 13.35
CA PRO A 54 -11.81 -12.19 13.65
C PRO A 54 -11.26 -10.76 13.79
N TYR A 55 -10.00 -10.54 13.48
CA TYR A 55 -9.36 -9.24 13.61
C TYR A 55 -9.10 -8.62 12.25
N PHE A 56 -9.67 -7.45 12.10
CA PHE A 56 -9.39 -6.54 11.03
C PHE A 56 -7.89 -6.22 10.92
N ARG A 57 -7.31 -6.48 9.76
CA ARG A 57 -5.89 -6.25 9.47
C ARG A 57 -5.74 -5.11 8.48
N MET A 58 -5.48 -3.93 8.96
CA MET A 58 -5.10 -2.82 8.10
C MET A 58 -3.65 -2.43 8.36
N PHE A 59 -2.80 -2.62 7.35
CA PHE A 59 -1.41 -2.22 7.43
C PHE A 59 -1.28 -0.74 7.09
N ASN A 60 -0.47 -0.03 7.86
CA ASN A 60 -0.11 1.34 7.54
C ASN A 60 1.09 1.34 6.59
N PRO A 61 0.96 1.80 5.33
CA PRO A 61 2.03 1.75 4.34
C PRO A 61 3.25 2.59 4.75
N ILE A 62 3.04 3.70 5.45
CA ILE A 62 4.12 4.57 5.93
C ILE A 62 4.96 3.83 6.97
N ARG A 63 4.32 3.25 8.00
CA ARG A 63 5.04 2.46 9.02
C ARG A 63 5.74 1.24 8.45
N GLN A 64 5.15 0.61 7.44
CA GLN A 64 5.80 -0.52 6.75
C GLN A 64 7.03 -0.05 5.98
N SER A 65 6.95 1.07 5.29
CA SER A 65 8.08 1.70 4.60
C SER A 65 9.22 2.04 5.57
N GLU A 66 8.90 2.73 6.66
CA GLU A 66 9.88 3.07 7.71
C GLU A 66 10.55 1.83 8.34
N ARG A 67 9.79 0.75 8.52
CA ARG A 67 10.31 -0.47 9.15
C ARG A 67 11.17 -1.31 8.21
N PHE A 68 10.77 -1.48 6.96
CA PHE A 68 11.39 -2.43 6.02
C PHE A 68 12.32 -1.80 5.00
N ASP A 69 12.27 -0.48 4.83
CA ASP A 69 13.15 0.30 3.94
C ASP A 69 13.67 1.56 4.65
N LYS A 70 14.18 1.38 5.86
CA LYS A 70 14.56 2.47 6.77
C LYS A 70 15.41 3.56 6.11
N ASP A 71 16.32 3.17 5.22
CA ASP A 71 17.21 4.07 4.50
C ASP A 71 16.64 4.48 3.13
N ALA A 72 15.38 4.12 2.84
CA ALA A 72 14.69 4.37 1.58
C ALA A 72 15.46 3.88 0.33
N LEU A 73 16.23 2.81 0.46
CA LEU A 73 17.02 2.26 -0.65
C LEU A 73 16.13 1.69 -1.76
N TYR A 74 15.05 1.03 -1.38
CA TYR A 74 14.07 0.52 -2.34
C TYR A 74 13.36 1.67 -3.05
N ILE A 75 12.92 2.69 -2.30
CA ILE A 75 12.25 3.87 -2.86
C ILE A 75 13.17 4.54 -3.88
N LYS A 76 14.40 4.85 -3.52
CA LYS A 76 15.39 5.50 -4.39
C LYS A 76 15.70 4.67 -5.63
N LYS A 77 15.89 3.35 -5.46
CA LYS A 77 16.16 2.44 -6.57
C LYS A 77 15.09 2.48 -7.67
N TYR A 78 13.82 2.60 -7.29
CA TYR A 78 12.69 2.56 -8.26
C TYR A 78 12.12 3.93 -8.59
N ILE A 79 12.50 4.97 -7.84
CA ILE A 79 12.07 6.35 -8.06
C ILE A 79 13.33 7.25 -7.98
N PRO A 80 14.16 7.26 -9.05
CA PRO A 80 15.47 7.92 -9.04
C PRO A 80 15.44 9.42 -8.72
N ILE A 81 14.33 10.11 -8.96
CA ILE A 81 14.16 11.51 -8.59
C ILE A 81 14.40 11.76 -7.09
N PHE A 82 14.28 10.73 -6.27
CA PHE A 82 14.47 10.80 -4.81
C PHE A 82 15.90 10.48 -4.33
N ASP A 83 16.86 10.20 -5.21
CA ASP A 83 18.19 9.74 -4.82
C ASP A 83 18.88 10.68 -3.82
N HIS A 84 18.77 11.99 -4.06
CA HIS A 84 19.40 13.03 -3.24
C HIS A 84 18.58 13.47 -2.02
N VAL A 85 17.41 12.85 -1.80
CA VAL A 85 16.49 13.20 -0.71
C VAL A 85 16.77 12.35 0.53
N PRO A 86 16.79 12.94 1.74
CA PRO A 86 16.89 12.17 2.98
C PRO A 86 15.75 11.16 3.15
N ALA A 87 16.07 9.94 3.58
CA ALA A 87 15.12 8.82 3.71
C ALA A 87 13.88 9.19 4.52
N LYS A 88 14.02 9.90 5.62
CA LYS A 88 12.91 10.31 6.49
C LYS A 88 11.82 11.14 5.80
N LEU A 89 12.13 11.80 4.69
CA LEU A 89 11.16 12.59 3.92
C LEU A 89 10.41 11.72 2.90
N LEU A 90 10.95 10.55 2.57
CA LEU A 90 10.46 9.69 1.50
C LEU A 90 9.39 8.69 1.95
N HIS A 91 9.30 8.40 3.24
CA HIS A 91 8.27 7.50 3.75
C HIS A 91 6.88 8.12 3.77
N HIS A 92 6.81 9.47 3.90
CA HIS A 92 5.56 10.21 3.83
C HIS A 92 5.77 11.54 3.06
N PRO A 93 5.96 11.49 1.73
CA PRO A 93 6.33 12.67 0.93
C PRO A 93 5.35 13.85 1.07
N PHE A 94 4.05 13.54 1.11
CA PHE A 94 3.00 14.57 1.21
C PHE A 94 3.10 15.40 2.50
N GLN A 95 3.42 14.77 3.64
CA GLN A 95 3.62 15.50 4.90
C GLN A 95 4.85 16.42 4.86
N HIS A 96 5.80 16.11 4.01
CA HIS A 96 7.07 16.83 3.88
C HIS A 96 7.20 17.64 2.59
N GLN A 97 6.06 17.97 1.93
CA GLN A 97 6.06 18.65 0.63
C GLN A 97 6.88 19.95 0.60
N THR A 98 6.81 20.77 1.64
CA THR A 98 7.62 22.01 1.72
C THR A 98 9.13 21.74 1.72
N GLN A 99 9.54 20.64 2.34
CA GLN A 99 10.96 20.24 2.37
C GLN A 99 11.38 19.62 1.03
N LEU A 100 10.50 18.90 0.36
CA LEU A 100 10.73 18.33 -0.97
C LEU A 100 10.85 19.42 -2.03
N VAL A 101 10.05 20.47 -1.98
CA VAL A 101 10.17 21.64 -2.86
C VAL A 101 11.54 22.29 -2.73
N LYS A 102 12.10 22.43 -1.51
CA LYS A 102 13.47 22.92 -1.28
C LYS A 102 14.55 22.00 -1.86
N LYS A 103 14.21 20.76 -2.15
CA LYS A 103 15.06 19.76 -2.83
C LYS A 103 14.77 19.65 -4.34
N GLY A 104 13.97 20.55 -4.88
CA GLY A 104 13.64 20.59 -6.30
C GLY A 104 12.55 19.61 -6.74
N ILE A 105 11.78 19.06 -5.79
CA ILE A 105 10.71 18.08 -6.09
C ILE A 105 9.36 18.67 -5.71
N GLN A 106 8.49 18.80 -6.70
CA GLN A 106 7.13 19.32 -6.53
C GLN A 106 6.12 18.17 -6.70
N LEU A 107 5.32 17.91 -5.64
CA LEU A 107 4.21 16.96 -5.72
C LEU A 107 3.14 17.49 -6.70
N GLY A 108 2.51 16.58 -7.41
CA GLY A 108 1.57 16.88 -8.50
C GLY A 108 2.25 17.14 -9.84
N LYS A 109 3.57 17.37 -9.88
CA LYS A 109 4.34 17.59 -11.10
C LYS A 109 5.41 16.54 -11.32
N ASP A 110 6.37 16.45 -10.40
CA ASP A 110 7.52 15.54 -10.48
C ASP A 110 7.23 14.17 -9.86
N TYR A 111 6.33 14.15 -8.89
CA TYR A 111 5.83 12.96 -8.23
C TYR A 111 4.33 13.15 -7.90
N PRO A 112 3.47 12.14 -8.12
CA PRO A 112 2.03 12.29 -7.91
C PRO A 112 1.67 12.63 -6.47
N GLU A 113 0.57 13.35 -6.31
CA GLU A 113 -0.07 13.54 -5.02
C GLU A 113 -0.72 12.23 -4.55
N PRO A 114 -0.90 12.04 -3.23
CA PRO A 114 -1.62 10.90 -2.71
C PRO A 114 -3.08 10.92 -3.20
N ILE A 115 -3.54 9.79 -3.73
CA ILE A 115 -4.94 9.61 -4.18
C ILE A 115 -5.87 9.26 -3.02
N VAL A 116 -5.33 8.90 -1.86
CA VAL A 116 -6.06 8.48 -0.66
C VAL A 116 -5.36 8.99 0.59
N ASP A 117 -6.13 9.50 1.54
CA ASP A 117 -5.68 9.69 2.91
C ASP A 117 -5.87 8.38 3.68
N HIS A 118 -4.77 7.75 4.08
CA HIS A 118 -4.77 6.48 4.81
C HIS A 118 -5.53 6.55 6.15
N LYS A 119 -5.51 7.70 6.84
CA LYS A 119 -6.21 7.86 8.11
C LYS A 119 -7.72 7.83 7.89
N VAL A 120 -8.20 8.57 6.91
CA VAL A 120 -9.62 8.60 6.53
C VAL A 120 -10.08 7.23 6.03
N ALA A 121 -9.28 6.59 5.16
CA ALA A 121 -9.57 5.25 4.67
C ALA A 121 -9.68 4.24 5.82
N ARG A 122 -8.75 4.30 6.77
CA ARG A 122 -8.76 3.42 7.95
C ARG A 122 -10.00 3.64 8.82
N GLU A 123 -10.37 4.87 9.10
CA GLU A 123 -11.54 5.20 9.91
C GLU A 123 -12.83 4.67 9.26
N HIS A 124 -12.96 4.84 7.94
CA HIS A 124 -14.09 4.31 7.18
C HIS A 124 -14.18 2.79 7.26
N VAL A 125 -13.10 2.08 7.02
CA VAL A 125 -13.08 0.62 7.09
C VAL A 125 -13.38 0.14 8.52
N MET A 126 -12.81 0.78 9.55
CA MET A 126 -13.10 0.44 10.95
C MET A 126 -14.58 0.61 11.30
N THR A 127 -15.25 1.59 10.71
CA THR A 127 -16.69 1.81 10.93
C THR A 127 -17.51 0.68 10.31
N ILE A 128 -17.17 0.25 9.10
CA ILE A 128 -17.83 -0.89 8.44
C ILE A 128 -17.69 -2.15 9.30
N PHE A 129 -16.48 -2.49 9.74
CA PHE A 129 -16.23 -3.71 10.53
C PHE A 129 -16.81 -3.69 11.94
N LYS A 130 -17.13 -2.53 12.51
CA LYS A 130 -17.82 -2.43 13.80
C LYS A 130 -19.32 -2.68 13.69
N ASN A 131 -19.87 -2.56 12.50
CA ASN A 131 -21.30 -2.69 12.23
C ASN A 131 -21.69 -4.06 11.67
N ILE A 132 -20.72 -4.98 11.58
CA ILE A 132 -20.92 -6.40 11.24
C ILE A 132 -20.85 -7.24 12.52
#